data_e0eb6eb842cc2b8e9d9097b0526e941e
#
_entry.id   e0eb6eb842cc2b8e9d9097b0526e941e
#
_cell.length_a   1.000
_cell.length_b   1.000
_cell.length_c   1.000
_cell.angle_alpha   90.00
_cell.angle_beta   90.00
_cell.angle_gamma   90.00
#
_symmetry.space_group_name_H-M   'P 1'
#
loop_
_entity.id
_entity.type
_entity.pdbx_description
1 polymer ?
#
loop_
_entity_poly.entity_id
_entity_poly.type
_entity_poly.pdbx_seq_one_letter_code
_entity_poly.pdbx_strand_id
1 'polypeptide(L)'
;MCTTCGCGHGDTRIEGVPVAEDEHEHPHAHADGSVHAHPHPHTGEHAHEHPAHEHEHRHADGTLHSHAHVHEGEHTHVHGHDAGGLVARWHRHADGSWHSHEHSPGAVAPLGAAHAPGVAPARIVQIEQDILAKNNGYAQANRQWLADRGIFALNLVSSPGSGKTTLLVKTVQALQGRLGAAVIEGDQQTSRDADRVRATGAPAIQINTGKGCHLDAHMVGEALRKLEPADGSLLLIENVGNLVCPAAFDLGEAHKVVILSVTEGEDKPIKYPDMFHAADLLLINKIDLLPHVDFEVEAAVAFAHRVRPGLEVMRLSAATGEGFAAWLAWLERGVTVAKSARDASNEALRRRVAELEARLAAGA
;
A
#
# COMPACT_ATOMS: atom_id res chain seq x y z
N MET A 1 -15.54 -4.03 -1.32
CA MET A 1 -14.72 -5.17 -1.73
C MET A 1 -13.98 -4.72 -2.97
N CYS A 2 -12.65 -4.55 -2.87
CA CYS A 2 -11.82 -4.29 -4.04
C CYS A 2 -11.88 -5.51 -4.95
N THR A 3 -12.58 -5.40 -6.05
CA THR A 3 -12.58 -6.40 -7.10
C THR A 3 -11.36 -6.19 -8.00
N THR A 4 -10.19 -6.62 -7.58
CA THR A 4 -8.88 -6.23 -8.11
C THR A 4 -8.46 -4.88 -7.52
N CYS A 5 -7.21 -4.68 -7.10
CA CYS A 5 -6.73 -3.39 -6.57
C CYS A 5 -6.85 -2.22 -7.57
N GLY A 6 -7.98 -2.10 -8.20
CA GLY A 6 -8.47 -0.98 -8.95
C GLY A 6 -9.08 0.04 -7.99
N CYS A 7 -8.27 0.58 -7.09
CA CYS A 7 -8.54 1.86 -6.50
C CYS A 7 -8.48 2.85 -7.67
N GLY A 8 -9.61 3.08 -8.31
CA GLY A 8 -9.68 4.02 -9.43
C GLY A 8 -9.21 5.39 -8.96
N HIS A 9 -8.10 5.84 -9.50
CA HIS A 9 -7.51 7.16 -9.18
C HIS A 9 -8.49 8.31 -9.44
N GLY A 10 -9.52 8.11 -10.25
CA GLY A 10 -10.52 9.13 -10.59
C GLY A 10 -11.31 9.72 -9.42
N ASP A 11 -11.38 9.02 -8.28
CA ASP A 11 -12.06 9.51 -7.07
C ASP A 11 -11.09 10.10 -6.03
N THR A 12 -9.77 10.00 -6.24
CA THR A 12 -8.76 10.48 -5.28
C THR A 12 -8.60 11.99 -5.35
N ARG A 13 -8.61 12.65 -4.19
CA ARG A 13 -8.47 14.11 -4.08
C ARG A 13 -7.46 14.47 -2.99
N ILE A 14 -6.67 15.50 -3.25
CA ILE A 14 -5.79 16.13 -2.25
C ILE A 14 -6.34 17.52 -1.98
N GLU A 15 -6.74 17.80 -0.74
CA GLU A 15 -7.41 19.04 -0.34
C GLU A 15 -8.64 19.36 -1.22
N GLY A 16 -9.41 18.32 -1.62
CA GLY A 16 -10.59 18.47 -2.49
C GLY A 16 -10.27 18.62 -3.98
N VAL A 17 -9.01 18.74 -4.38
CA VAL A 17 -8.56 18.82 -5.79
C VAL A 17 -8.25 17.41 -6.29
N PRO A 18 -8.78 16.97 -7.45
CA PRO A 18 -8.44 15.68 -8.03
C PRO A 18 -6.93 15.53 -8.22
N VAL A 19 -6.40 14.34 -7.97
CA VAL A 19 -5.02 13.99 -8.33
C VAL A 19 -4.97 13.87 -9.85
N ALA A 20 -4.00 14.53 -10.48
CA ALA A 20 -3.82 14.41 -11.92
C ALA A 20 -3.47 12.97 -12.28
N GLU A 21 -4.17 12.41 -13.26
CA GLU A 21 -3.77 11.15 -13.86
C GLU A 21 -2.53 11.38 -14.72
N ASP A 22 -1.55 10.48 -14.63
CA ASP A 22 -0.42 10.52 -15.54
C ASP A 22 -0.93 10.29 -16.98
N GLU A 23 -0.70 11.24 -17.86
CA GLU A 23 -0.85 11.03 -19.29
C GLU A 23 0.20 9.99 -19.71
N HIS A 24 -0.26 8.78 -20.07
CA HIS A 24 0.62 7.76 -20.61
C HIS A 24 0.23 7.44 -22.04
N GLU A 25 1.26 7.35 -22.87
CA GLU A 25 1.11 6.90 -24.23
C GLU A 25 1.16 5.37 -24.26
N HIS A 26 0.18 4.75 -24.88
CA HIS A 26 0.26 3.33 -25.22
C HIS A 26 -0.07 3.12 -26.70
N PRO A 27 0.60 2.16 -27.34
CA PRO A 27 0.38 1.89 -28.75
C PRO A 27 -1.00 1.27 -29.00
N HIS A 28 -1.74 1.84 -29.92
CA HIS A 28 -2.99 1.30 -30.44
C HIS A 28 -2.76 0.69 -31.80
N ALA A 29 -3.21 -0.55 -32.01
CA ALA A 29 -3.19 -1.22 -33.29
C ALA A 29 -4.59 -1.11 -33.93
N HIS A 30 -4.64 -0.63 -35.15
CA HIS A 30 -5.87 -0.52 -35.94
C HIS A 30 -6.08 -1.77 -36.83
N ALA A 31 -7.32 -1.96 -37.27
CA ALA A 31 -7.69 -3.09 -38.13
C ALA A 31 -6.97 -3.07 -39.50
N ASP A 32 -6.40 -1.94 -39.92
CA ASP A 32 -5.60 -1.77 -41.13
C ASP A 32 -4.11 -2.11 -40.92
N GLY A 33 -3.72 -2.56 -39.71
CA GLY A 33 -2.35 -2.93 -39.34
C GLY A 33 -1.45 -1.75 -38.94
N SER A 34 -1.96 -0.52 -38.94
CA SER A 34 -1.20 0.63 -38.44
C SER A 34 -1.12 0.65 -36.92
N VAL A 35 0.03 1.06 -36.39
CA VAL A 35 0.25 1.21 -34.93
C VAL A 35 0.73 2.63 -34.68
N HIS A 36 0.05 3.37 -33.80
CA HIS A 36 0.50 4.66 -33.33
C HIS A 36 0.23 4.84 -31.84
N ALA A 37 0.98 5.72 -31.18
CA ALA A 37 0.78 6.11 -29.79
C ALA A 37 0.40 7.59 -29.72
N HIS A 38 -0.56 7.93 -28.86
CA HIS A 38 -0.89 9.30 -28.52
C HIS A 38 -1.40 9.38 -27.08
N PRO A 39 -1.14 10.47 -26.38
CA PRO A 39 -1.70 10.69 -25.04
C PRO A 39 -3.20 10.92 -25.13
N HIS A 40 -3.98 10.27 -24.24
CA HIS A 40 -5.39 10.53 -24.11
C HIS A 40 -5.85 10.41 -22.65
N PRO A 41 -6.73 11.32 -22.18
CA PRO A 41 -7.31 11.19 -20.85
C PRO A 41 -8.38 10.09 -20.84
N HIS A 42 -8.37 9.24 -19.85
CA HIS A 42 -9.44 8.27 -19.61
C HIS A 42 -10.62 8.95 -18.92
N THR A 43 -11.47 9.63 -19.69
CA THR A 43 -12.75 10.12 -19.21
C THR A 43 -13.87 9.29 -19.81
N GLY A 44 -14.49 8.42 -19.00
CA GLY A 44 -15.77 7.79 -19.32
C GLY A 44 -15.75 6.26 -19.42
N GLU A 45 -16.86 5.66 -19.01
CA GLU A 45 -17.17 4.24 -19.22
C GLU A 45 -17.21 3.95 -20.72
N HIS A 46 -16.28 3.15 -21.20
CA HIS A 46 -16.35 2.60 -22.54
C HIS A 46 -16.99 1.22 -22.48
N ALA A 47 -18.22 1.10 -22.96
CA ALA A 47 -18.81 -0.20 -23.25
C ALA A 47 -18.11 -0.78 -24.49
N HIS A 48 -17.34 -1.83 -24.32
CA HIS A 48 -16.81 -2.60 -25.43
C HIS A 48 -17.73 -3.79 -25.69
N GLU A 49 -18.37 -3.81 -26.87
CA GLU A 49 -18.93 -5.04 -27.40
C GLU A 49 -17.76 -5.95 -27.79
N HIS A 50 -17.60 -7.07 -27.08
CA HIS A 50 -16.65 -8.09 -27.46
C HIS A 50 -17.26 -8.93 -28.59
N PRO A 51 -16.68 -8.97 -29.80
CA PRO A 51 -17.12 -9.93 -30.80
C PRO A 51 -16.87 -11.34 -30.28
N ALA A 52 -17.79 -12.27 -30.60
CA ALA A 52 -17.64 -13.68 -30.29
C ALA A 52 -16.26 -14.17 -30.74
N HIS A 53 -15.49 -14.77 -29.82
CA HIS A 53 -14.19 -15.34 -30.15
C HIS A 53 -14.28 -16.85 -30.19
N GLU A 54 -13.63 -17.44 -31.18
CA GLU A 54 -13.46 -18.89 -31.33
C GLU A 54 -12.17 -19.32 -30.66
N HIS A 55 -12.21 -20.41 -29.89
CA HIS A 55 -11.03 -21.07 -29.38
C HIS A 55 -11.14 -22.59 -29.54
N GLU A 56 -9.99 -23.24 -29.73
CA GLU A 56 -9.90 -24.67 -29.94
C GLU A 56 -9.93 -25.44 -28.62
N HIS A 57 -10.72 -26.49 -28.55
CA HIS A 57 -10.78 -27.44 -27.45
C HIS A 57 -10.27 -28.81 -27.89
N ARG A 58 -9.43 -29.43 -27.05
CA ARG A 58 -8.96 -30.79 -27.26
C ARG A 58 -9.67 -31.73 -26.28
N HIS A 59 -10.34 -32.73 -26.79
CA HIS A 59 -10.97 -33.77 -26.00
C HIS A 59 -9.99 -34.85 -25.55
N ALA A 60 -10.35 -35.61 -24.52
CA ALA A 60 -9.55 -36.73 -24.01
C ALA A 60 -9.32 -37.87 -25.04
N ASP A 61 -10.15 -37.95 -26.07
CA ASP A 61 -10.00 -38.85 -27.21
C ASP A 61 -9.08 -38.33 -28.33
N GLY A 62 -8.52 -37.14 -28.15
CA GLY A 62 -7.58 -36.50 -29.09
C GLY A 62 -8.22 -35.66 -30.17
N THR A 63 -9.55 -35.57 -30.25
CA THR A 63 -10.25 -34.75 -31.23
C THR A 63 -10.18 -33.28 -30.88
N LEU A 64 -9.93 -32.44 -31.92
CA LEU A 64 -9.91 -30.98 -31.85
C LEU A 64 -11.16 -30.45 -32.54
N HIS A 65 -11.89 -29.53 -31.86
CA HIS A 65 -12.91 -28.73 -32.53
C HIS A 65 -12.94 -27.31 -32.00
N SER A 66 -13.43 -26.39 -32.81
CA SER A 66 -13.59 -24.98 -32.50
C SER A 66 -15.08 -24.63 -32.56
N HIS A 67 -15.56 -23.84 -31.61
CA HIS A 67 -16.90 -23.27 -31.66
C HIS A 67 -16.96 -21.92 -30.95
N ALA A 68 -17.89 -21.06 -31.37
CA ALA A 68 -18.08 -19.74 -30.80
C ALA A 68 -18.91 -19.83 -29.52
N HIS A 69 -18.48 -19.10 -28.46
CA HIS A 69 -19.20 -18.96 -27.22
C HIS A 69 -19.78 -17.55 -27.07
N VAL A 70 -21.06 -17.48 -26.68
CA VAL A 70 -21.73 -16.29 -26.20
C VAL A 70 -22.03 -16.50 -24.73
N HIS A 71 -21.53 -15.65 -23.85
CA HIS A 71 -21.79 -15.74 -22.41
C HIS A 71 -23.00 -14.87 -22.05
N GLU A 72 -24.17 -15.48 -21.95
CA GLU A 72 -25.34 -14.90 -21.29
C GLU A 72 -25.74 -15.77 -20.09
N GLY A 73 -25.66 -15.21 -18.85
CA GLY A 73 -26.32 -15.78 -17.67
C GLY A 73 -25.43 -16.06 -16.44
N GLU A 74 -26.02 -15.88 -15.26
CA GLU A 74 -25.45 -16.18 -13.93
C GLU A 74 -25.27 -17.69 -13.71
N HIS A 75 -24.12 -18.10 -13.14
CA HIS A 75 -23.87 -19.50 -12.75
C HIS A 75 -23.40 -19.61 -11.31
N THR A 76 -23.80 -20.70 -10.63
CA THR A 76 -23.53 -20.95 -9.19
C THR A 76 -22.47 -22.03 -9.01
N HIS A 77 -21.54 -21.82 -8.06
CA HIS A 77 -20.48 -22.78 -7.71
C HIS A 77 -20.74 -23.41 -6.35
N VAL A 78 -20.53 -24.73 -6.23
CA VAL A 78 -20.57 -25.48 -4.96
C VAL A 78 -19.15 -25.92 -4.61
N HIS A 79 -18.67 -25.57 -3.42
CA HIS A 79 -17.33 -25.93 -2.92
C HIS A 79 -17.43 -27.05 -1.88
N GLY A 80 -16.77 -28.19 -2.16
CA GLY A 80 -16.51 -29.24 -1.19
C GLY A 80 -15.02 -29.25 -0.80
N HIS A 81 -14.70 -29.25 0.49
CA HIS A 81 -13.34 -29.35 1.01
C HIS A 81 -13.06 -30.78 1.47
N ASP A 82 -12.03 -31.42 0.87
CA ASP A 82 -11.35 -32.56 1.47
C ASP A 82 -9.84 -32.43 1.31
N ALA A 83 -9.12 -32.81 2.36
CA ALA A 83 -7.71 -32.56 2.54
C ALA A 83 -6.84 -33.56 1.76
N GLY A 84 -5.94 -33.05 0.91
CA GLY A 84 -4.76 -33.77 0.42
C GLY A 84 -4.97 -34.65 -0.80
N GLY A 85 -5.17 -34.05 -1.96
CA GLY A 85 -5.17 -34.73 -3.25
C GLY A 85 -5.51 -33.77 -4.39
N LEU A 86 -5.23 -34.15 -5.62
CA LEU A 86 -5.70 -33.47 -6.82
C LEU A 86 -7.22 -33.23 -6.72
N VAL A 87 -7.64 -31.95 -6.65
CA VAL A 87 -9.04 -31.60 -6.49
C VAL A 87 -9.67 -31.43 -7.85
N ALA A 88 -10.41 -32.42 -8.30
CA ALA A 88 -11.30 -32.29 -9.45
C ALA A 88 -12.49 -31.38 -9.08
N ARG A 89 -12.62 -30.24 -9.76
CA ARG A 89 -13.78 -29.35 -9.59
C ARG A 89 -14.82 -29.63 -10.67
N TRP A 90 -16.05 -29.83 -10.24
CA TRP A 90 -17.19 -30.05 -11.12
C TRP A 90 -17.90 -28.72 -11.39
N HIS A 91 -18.16 -28.44 -12.68
CA HIS A 91 -18.95 -27.30 -13.12
C HIS A 91 -20.18 -27.75 -13.87
N ARG A 92 -21.31 -27.06 -13.63
CA ARG A 92 -22.57 -27.30 -14.32
C ARG A 92 -22.82 -26.21 -15.34
N HIS A 93 -23.11 -26.59 -16.58
CA HIS A 93 -23.53 -25.72 -17.64
C HIS A 93 -25.01 -25.37 -17.62
N ALA A 94 -25.41 -24.30 -18.30
CA ALA A 94 -26.81 -23.88 -18.42
C ALA A 94 -27.68 -24.91 -19.11
N ASP A 95 -27.09 -25.82 -19.93
CA ASP A 95 -27.75 -26.97 -20.57
C ASP A 95 -27.94 -28.16 -19.64
N GLY A 96 -27.50 -28.05 -18.37
CA GLY A 96 -27.61 -29.10 -17.37
C GLY A 96 -26.47 -30.11 -17.34
N SER A 97 -25.50 -30.04 -18.27
CA SER A 97 -24.34 -30.93 -18.32
C SER A 97 -23.31 -30.61 -17.23
N TRP A 98 -22.56 -31.64 -16.78
CA TRP A 98 -21.49 -31.50 -15.81
C TRP A 98 -20.16 -31.93 -16.41
N HIS A 99 -19.08 -31.16 -16.16
CA HIS A 99 -17.71 -31.62 -16.42
C HIS A 99 -16.78 -31.29 -15.26
N SER A 100 -15.64 -31.97 -15.17
CA SER A 100 -14.60 -31.74 -14.19
C SER A 100 -13.26 -31.58 -14.89
N HIS A 101 -12.39 -30.72 -14.34
CA HIS A 101 -10.99 -30.62 -14.76
C HIS A 101 -10.08 -30.55 -13.51
N GLU A 102 -8.88 -31.09 -13.65
CA GLU A 102 -7.89 -31.17 -12.58
C GLU A 102 -7.09 -29.86 -12.48
N HIS A 103 -6.88 -29.36 -11.25
CA HIS A 103 -5.98 -28.27 -10.95
C HIS A 103 -4.74 -28.77 -10.22
N SER A 104 -3.55 -28.45 -10.73
CA SER A 104 -2.30 -28.76 -10.04
C SER A 104 -2.14 -27.88 -8.80
N PRO A 105 -1.82 -28.45 -7.61
CA PRO A 105 -1.50 -27.67 -6.43
C PRO A 105 -0.08 -27.11 -6.58
N GLY A 106 0.05 -25.79 -6.73
CA GLY A 106 1.38 -25.17 -6.83
C GLY A 106 1.40 -23.66 -7.07
N ALA A 107 0.27 -23.03 -7.24
CA ALA A 107 0.22 -21.56 -7.32
C ALA A 107 -0.02 -20.97 -5.92
N VAL A 108 0.93 -20.21 -5.41
CA VAL A 108 0.74 -19.32 -4.26
C VAL A 108 -0.52 -18.50 -4.51
N ALA A 109 -1.46 -18.52 -3.58
CA ALA A 109 -2.69 -17.75 -3.71
C ALA A 109 -2.34 -16.26 -3.84
N PRO A 110 -2.88 -15.54 -4.85
CA PRO A 110 -2.66 -14.10 -4.95
C PRO A 110 -3.19 -13.40 -3.70
N LEU A 111 -2.46 -12.38 -3.24
CA LEU A 111 -2.88 -11.49 -2.17
C LEU A 111 -4.25 -10.89 -2.50
N GLY A 112 -5.27 -11.27 -1.74
CA GLY A 112 -6.64 -10.81 -1.94
C GLY A 112 -7.34 -11.55 -3.09
N ALA A 113 -7.84 -12.76 -2.81
CA ALA A 113 -8.70 -13.53 -3.70
C ALA A 113 -10.04 -12.82 -3.98
N ALA A 114 -10.00 -11.72 -4.69
CA ALA A 114 -11.13 -11.14 -5.37
C ALA A 114 -11.18 -11.76 -6.76
N HIS A 115 -12.02 -12.75 -6.92
CA HIS A 115 -12.32 -13.33 -8.23
C HIS A 115 -13.00 -12.25 -9.09
N ALA A 116 -12.25 -11.64 -10.01
CA ALA A 116 -12.86 -10.92 -11.11
C ALA A 116 -13.44 -12.00 -12.04
N PRO A 117 -14.75 -12.08 -12.23
CA PRO A 117 -15.35 -13.07 -13.13
C PRO A 117 -14.74 -12.92 -14.53
N GLY A 118 -14.22 -14.01 -15.09
CA GLY A 118 -13.71 -14.04 -16.46
C GLY A 118 -12.22 -13.71 -16.66
N VAL A 119 -11.43 -13.40 -15.60
CA VAL A 119 -9.99 -13.19 -15.72
C VAL A 119 -9.21 -14.40 -15.26
N ALA A 120 -8.30 -14.91 -16.09
CA ALA A 120 -7.45 -16.05 -15.74
C ALA A 120 -6.53 -15.68 -14.53
N PRO A 121 -6.29 -16.60 -13.57
CA PRO A 121 -5.45 -16.32 -12.38
C PRO A 121 -4.06 -15.77 -12.72
N ALA A 122 -3.41 -16.27 -13.77
CA ALA A 122 -2.12 -15.77 -14.23
C ALA A 122 -2.18 -14.29 -14.68
N ARG A 123 -3.31 -13.85 -15.25
CA ARG A 123 -3.52 -12.46 -15.65
C ARG A 123 -3.70 -11.55 -14.46
N ILE A 124 -4.38 -12.02 -13.41
CA ILE A 124 -4.56 -11.26 -12.16
C ILE A 124 -3.19 -11.03 -11.50
N VAL A 125 -2.37 -12.07 -11.39
CA VAL A 125 -1.01 -11.97 -10.84
C VAL A 125 -0.16 -10.97 -11.64
N GLN A 126 -0.25 -10.99 -12.97
CA GLN A 126 0.49 -10.05 -13.82
C GLN A 126 0.03 -8.60 -13.57
N ILE A 127 -1.28 -8.35 -13.51
CA ILE A 127 -1.82 -7.01 -13.21
C ILE A 127 -1.36 -6.52 -11.84
N GLU A 128 -1.38 -7.38 -10.80
CA GLU A 128 -0.89 -7.03 -9.47
C GLU A 128 0.61 -6.68 -9.50
N GLN A 129 1.43 -7.46 -10.22
CA GLN A 129 2.85 -7.18 -10.37
C GLN A 129 3.10 -5.86 -11.10
N ASP A 130 2.36 -5.57 -12.16
CA ASP A 130 2.48 -4.31 -12.92
C ASP A 130 2.10 -3.10 -12.06
N ILE A 131 1.02 -3.20 -11.28
CA ILE A 131 0.60 -2.14 -10.33
C ILE A 131 1.69 -1.90 -9.28
N LEU A 132 2.21 -2.95 -8.67
CA LEU A 132 3.26 -2.83 -7.65
C LEU A 132 4.57 -2.31 -8.24
N ALA A 133 4.94 -2.73 -9.46
CA ALA A 133 6.13 -2.23 -10.15
C ALA A 133 6.02 -0.71 -10.42
N LYS A 134 4.85 -0.25 -10.88
CA LYS A 134 4.57 1.19 -11.07
C LYS A 134 4.67 1.94 -9.73
N ASN A 135 4.01 1.45 -8.68
CA ASN A 135 4.08 2.03 -7.35
C ASN A 135 5.52 2.14 -6.83
N ASN A 136 6.33 1.08 -7.01
CA ASN A 136 7.73 1.05 -6.55
C ASN A 136 8.59 2.11 -7.24
N GLY A 137 8.32 2.44 -8.49
CA GLY A 137 8.96 3.56 -9.19
C GLY A 137 8.69 4.90 -8.51
N TYR A 138 7.44 5.19 -8.17
CA TYR A 138 7.07 6.38 -7.41
C TYR A 138 7.63 6.36 -5.99
N ALA A 139 7.60 5.22 -5.31
CA ALA A 139 8.16 5.06 -3.98
C ALA A 139 9.67 5.37 -3.96
N GLN A 140 10.41 4.92 -4.97
CA GLN A 140 11.83 5.23 -5.10
C GLN A 140 12.07 6.73 -5.30
N ALA A 141 11.28 7.40 -6.13
CA ALA A 141 11.37 8.85 -6.33
C ALA A 141 11.06 9.61 -5.04
N ASN A 142 10.00 9.23 -4.30
CA ASN A 142 9.66 9.80 -3.01
C ASN A 142 10.79 9.61 -1.99
N ARG A 143 11.36 8.41 -1.90
CA ARG A 143 12.47 8.08 -1.00
C ARG A 143 13.69 8.94 -1.28
N GLN A 144 14.05 9.11 -2.55
CA GLN A 144 15.16 9.98 -2.93
C GLN A 144 14.88 11.43 -2.55
N TRP A 145 13.68 11.93 -2.84
CA TRP A 145 13.27 13.30 -2.51
C TRP A 145 13.34 13.58 -0.99
N LEU A 146 12.90 12.62 -0.17
CA LEU A 146 12.94 12.69 1.29
C LEU A 146 14.39 12.61 1.80
N ALA A 147 15.20 11.72 1.24
CA ALA A 147 16.61 11.55 1.61
C ALA A 147 17.44 12.81 1.31
N ASP A 148 17.26 13.44 0.14
CA ASP A 148 17.95 14.67 -0.27
C ASP A 148 17.66 15.84 0.68
N ARG A 149 16.53 15.80 1.39
CA ARG A 149 16.11 16.81 2.38
C ARG A 149 16.37 16.38 3.83
N GLY A 150 16.84 15.16 4.05
CA GLY A 150 17.05 14.60 5.39
C GLY A 150 15.76 14.49 6.20
N ILE A 151 14.63 14.26 5.52
CA ILE A 151 13.31 14.08 6.14
C ILE A 151 13.15 12.61 6.54
N PHE A 152 12.81 12.40 7.80
CA PHE A 152 12.50 11.07 8.33
C PHE A 152 11.01 10.78 8.18
N ALA A 153 10.63 9.94 7.23
CA ALA A 153 9.25 9.65 6.91
C ALA A 153 8.81 8.30 7.46
N LEU A 154 7.62 8.24 8.07
CA LEU A 154 7.00 7.04 8.62
C LEU A 154 5.62 6.82 8.01
N ASN A 155 5.32 5.56 7.67
CA ASN A 155 3.99 5.11 7.25
C ASN A 155 3.31 4.42 8.45
N LEU A 156 2.27 5.05 9.01
CA LEU A 156 1.50 4.57 10.15
C LEU A 156 0.30 3.75 9.65
N VAL A 157 0.31 2.46 9.91
CA VAL A 157 -0.74 1.52 9.47
C VAL A 157 -1.40 0.82 10.65
N SER A 158 -2.69 0.54 10.55
CA SER A 158 -3.43 -0.17 11.61
C SER A 158 -4.82 -0.58 11.16
N SER A 159 -5.51 -1.35 12.00
CA SER A 159 -6.98 -1.47 11.93
C SER A 159 -7.67 -0.13 12.21
N PRO A 160 -8.92 0.06 11.75
CA PRO A 160 -9.75 1.18 12.18
C PRO A 160 -9.91 1.19 13.71
N GLY A 161 -9.90 2.38 14.32
CA GLY A 161 -10.12 2.54 15.76
C GLY A 161 -8.93 2.19 16.66
N SER A 162 -7.75 1.84 16.13
CA SER A 162 -6.54 1.55 16.93
C SER A 162 -5.96 2.78 17.66
N GLY A 163 -6.37 3.98 17.26
CA GLY A 163 -5.92 5.24 17.86
C GLY A 163 -4.78 5.94 17.10
N LYS A 164 -4.57 5.64 15.80
CA LYS A 164 -3.56 6.29 14.95
C LYS A 164 -3.58 7.81 15.06
N THR A 165 -4.70 8.44 14.72
CA THR A 165 -4.86 9.90 14.75
C THR A 165 -4.59 10.49 16.13
N THR A 166 -5.03 9.82 17.21
CA THR A 166 -4.75 10.29 18.56
C THR A 166 -3.27 10.23 18.89
N LEU A 167 -2.60 9.13 18.55
CA LEU A 167 -1.15 8.97 18.69
C LEU A 167 -0.40 10.05 17.90
N LEU A 168 -0.80 10.29 16.66
CA LEU A 168 -0.21 11.27 15.77
C LEU A 168 -0.34 12.69 16.32
N VAL A 169 -1.55 13.11 16.72
CA VAL A 169 -1.80 14.44 17.32
C VAL A 169 -0.95 14.64 18.57
N LYS A 170 -0.92 13.64 19.48
CA LYS A 170 -0.09 13.71 20.69
C LYS A 170 1.40 13.75 20.39
N THR A 171 1.86 13.01 19.38
CA THR A 171 3.25 13.03 18.91
C THR A 171 3.63 14.42 18.42
N VAL A 172 2.84 15.00 17.54
CA VAL A 172 3.09 16.34 16.99
C VAL A 172 3.10 17.38 18.11
N GLN A 173 2.13 17.36 19.04
CA GLN A 173 2.09 18.26 20.19
C GLN A 173 3.33 18.14 21.07
N ALA A 174 3.79 16.92 21.36
CA ALA A 174 4.96 16.68 22.20
C ALA A 174 6.29 17.11 21.54
N LEU A 175 6.33 17.16 20.21
CA LEU A 175 7.51 17.58 19.44
C LEU A 175 7.56 19.10 19.16
N GLN A 176 6.49 19.85 19.48
CA GLN A 176 6.46 21.31 19.28
C GLN A 176 7.63 22.02 19.95
N GLY A 177 8.29 22.91 19.20
CA GLY A 177 9.47 23.64 19.68
C GLY A 177 10.77 22.82 19.76
N ARG A 178 10.71 21.51 19.49
CA ARG A 178 11.86 20.59 19.53
C ARG A 178 12.23 20.08 18.14
N LEU A 179 11.24 19.68 17.38
CA LEU A 179 11.41 19.06 16.07
C LEU A 179 10.26 19.48 15.15
N GLY A 180 10.59 19.93 13.92
CA GLY A 180 9.59 20.17 12.88
C GLY A 180 8.92 18.87 12.49
N ALA A 181 7.59 18.87 12.46
CA ALA A 181 6.80 17.73 12.01
C ALA A 181 5.75 18.18 11.01
N ALA A 182 5.51 17.36 10.00
CA ALA A 182 4.45 17.51 9.00
C ALA A 182 3.67 16.19 8.86
N VAL A 183 2.43 16.26 8.38
CA VAL A 183 1.54 15.12 8.31
C VAL A 183 0.88 15.02 6.95
N ILE A 184 0.88 13.82 6.39
CA ILE A 184 -0.02 13.40 5.29
C ILE A 184 -1.05 12.48 5.90
N GLU A 185 -2.32 12.79 5.77
CA GLU A 185 -3.43 12.02 6.31
C GLU A 185 -4.23 11.41 5.15
N GLY A 186 -4.38 10.08 5.16
CA GLY A 186 -5.17 9.31 4.20
C GLY A 186 -6.48 8.83 4.80
N ASP A 187 -7.61 9.36 4.31
CA ASP A 187 -8.95 8.92 4.69
C ASP A 187 -9.85 8.73 3.47
N GLN A 188 -10.92 7.96 3.64
CA GLN A 188 -11.87 7.69 2.57
C GLN A 188 -12.84 8.84 2.34
N GLN A 189 -13.27 9.57 3.38
CA GLN A 189 -14.40 10.50 3.26
C GLN A 189 -14.33 11.79 4.09
N THR A 190 -13.57 11.87 5.19
CA THR A 190 -13.70 12.98 6.14
C THR A 190 -12.41 13.77 6.32
N SER A 191 -12.51 15.09 6.53
CA SER A 191 -11.38 15.97 6.86
C SER A 191 -11.09 16.06 8.37
N ARG A 192 -11.86 15.38 9.21
CA ARG A 192 -11.81 15.56 10.67
C ARG A 192 -10.45 15.27 11.28
N ASP A 193 -9.76 14.25 10.79
CA ASP A 193 -8.47 13.85 11.35
C ASP A 193 -7.37 14.81 10.91
N ALA A 194 -7.36 15.26 9.65
CA ALA A 194 -6.48 16.34 9.20
C ALA A 194 -6.73 17.65 9.96
N ASP A 195 -7.99 18.00 10.23
CA ASP A 195 -8.31 19.21 11.01
C ASP A 195 -7.83 19.14 12.46
N ARG A 196 -7.88 17.97 13.09
CA ARG A 196 -7.30 17.72 14.41
C ARG A 196 -5.79 17.92 14.43
N VAL A 197 -5.11 17.50 13.38
CA VAL A 197 -3.67 17.73 13.24
C VAL A 197 -3.38 19.21 13.01
N ARG A 198 -4.07 19.88 12.07
CA ARG A 198 -3.91 21.33 11.81
C ARG A 198 -4.15 22.17 13.06
N ALA A 199 -5.09 21.77 13.93
CA ALA A 199 -5.34 22.45 15.19
C ALA A 199 -4.12 22.43 16.15
N THR A 200 -3.14 21.53 15.92
CA THR A 200 -1.85 21.57 16.65
C THR A 200 -0.89 22.63 16.12
N GLY A 201 -1.15 23.24 14.97
CA GLY A 201 -0.23 24.17 14.29
C GLY A 201 0.77 23.48 13.35
N ALA A 202 0.78 22.16 13.25
CA ALA A 202 1.63 21.45 12.31
C ALA A 202 1.06 21.50 10.88
N PRO A 203 1.92 21.65 9.86
CA PRO A 203 1.51 21.49 8.47
C PRO A 203 0.90 20.10 8.25
N ALA A 204 -0.32 20.07 7.70
CA ALA A 204 -0.99 18.82 7.40
C ALA A 204 -1.78 18.92 6.10
N ILE A 205 -1.70 17.87 5.29
CA ILE A 205 -2.45 17.74 4.04
C ILE A 205 -3.25 16.44 4.06
N GLN A 206 -4.45 16.50 3.51
CA GLN A 206 -5.32 15.34 3.40
C GLN A 206 -5.34 14.78 2.00
N ILE A 207 -5.27 13.46 1.91
CA ILE A 207 -5.57 12.67 0.72
C ILE A 207 -6.90 11.95 0.95
N ASN A 208 -7.92 12.33 0.20
CA ASN A 208 -9.17 11.58 0.16
C ASN A 208 -9.04 10.48 -0.89
N THR A 209 -9.05 9.24 -0.45
CA THR A 209 -8.89 8.07 -1.32
C THR A 209 -10.21 7.62 -1.97
N GLY A 210 -11.33 8.27 -1.65
CA GLY A 210 -12.66 7.88 -2.15
C GLY A 210 -13.00 6.44 -1.76
N LYS A 211 -13.01 5.53 -2.72
CA LYS A 211 -13.23 4.09 -2.50
C LYS A 211 -11.94 3.32 -2.19
N GLY A 212 -10.78 3.97 -2.28
CA GLY A 212 -9.48 3.36 -2.00
C GLY A 212 -9.32 2.99 -0.53
N CYS A 213 -8.73 1.83 -0.27
CA CYS A 213 -8.52 1.31 1.08
C CYS A 213 -7.08 1.48 1.58
N HIS A 214 -6.22 2.20 0.85
CA HIS A 214 -4.84 2.52 1.20
C HIS A 214 -4.34 3.72 0.39
N LEU A 215 -3.21 4.28 0.82
CA LEU A 215 -2.42 5.23 0.05
C LEU A 215 -1.44 4.48 -0.86
N ASP A 216 -1.13 5.04 -2.01
CA ASP A 216 -0.03 4.64 -2.88
C ASP A 216 1.06 5.72 -2.96
N ALA A 217 2.20 5.37 -3.57
CA ALA A 217 3.36 6.26 -3.63
C ALA A 217 3.13 7.47 -4.55
N HIS A 218 2.30 7.36 -5.58
CA HIS A 218 1.95 8.49 -6.44
C HIS A 218 1.15 9.54 -5.66
N MET A 219 0.10 9.13 -4.92
CA MET A 219 -0.68 10.01 -4.06
C MET A 219 0.20 10.74 -3.04
N VAL A 220 1.12 10.00 -2.41
CA VAL A 220 2.07 10.57 -1.44
C VAL A 220 3.03 11.54 -2.11
N GLY A 221 3.55 11.24 -3.30
CA GLY A 221 4.41 12.15 -4.07
C GLY A 221 3.72 13.47 -4.41
N GLU A 222 2.45 13.43 -4.81
CA GLU A 222 1.65 14.63 -5.04
C GLU A 222 1.43 15.45 -3.76
N ALA A 223 1.16 14.76 -2.65
CA ALA A 223 1.01 15.40 -1.35
C ALA A 223 2.32 16.06 -0.88
N LEU A 224 3.47 15.40 -1.08
CA LEU A 224 4.79 15.95 -0.74
C LEU A 224 5.08 17.26 -1.48
N ARG A 225 4.73 17.33 -2.78
CA ARG A 225 4.91 18.54 -3.59
C ARG A 225 4.05 19.73 -3.13
N LYS A 226 2.87 19.45 -2.56
CA LYS A 226 1.96 20.48 -2.04
C LYS A 226 2.27 20.86 -0.59
N LEU A 227 2.67 19.90 0.24
CA LEU A 227 2.91 20.09 1.67
C LEU A 227 4.27 20.78 1.93
N GLU A 228 5.27 20.48 1.09
CA GLU A 228 6.65 20.99 1.19
C GLU A 228 7.20 20.91 2.63
N PRO A 229 7.25 19.72 3.26
CA PRO A 229 7.74 19.60 4.62
C PRO A 229 9.18 20.13 4.72
N ALA A 230 9.48 20.78 5.86
CA ALA A 230 10.78 21.42 6.08
C ALA A 230 11.93 20.40 6.06
N ASP A 231 13.08 20.81 5.55
CA ASP A 231 14.30 20.00 5.55
C ASP A 231 14.68 19.55 6.96
N GLY A 232 15.06 18.29 7.09
CA GLY A 232 15.44 17.70 8.37
C GLY A 232 14.29 17.57 9.36
N SER A 233 13.06 17.48 8.90
CA SER A 233 11.87 17.29 9.73
C SER A 233 11.43 15.83 9.80
N LEU A 234 10.41 15.58 10.63
CA LEU A 234 9.65 14.34 10.69
C LEU A 234 8.43 14.45 9.76
N LEU A 235 8.23 13.44 8.93
CA LEU A 235 6.99 13.29 8.18
C LEU A 235 6.22 12.07 8.70
N LEU A 236 4.99 12.26 9.12
CA LEU A 236 4.09 11.19 9.51
C LEU A 236 3.03 11.00 8.43
N ILE A 237 2.96 9.83 7.83
CA ILE A 237 1.95 9.45 6.85
C ILE A 237 0.94 8.55 7.57
N GLU A 238 -0.25 9.05 7.84
CA GLU A 238 -1.34 8.25 8.38
C GLU A 238 -2.05 7.54 7.22
N ASN A 239 -1.94 6.22 7.16
CA ASN A 239 -2.62 5.42 6.15
C ASN A 239 -4.07 5.13 6.54
N VAL A 240 -4.91 4.82 5.56
CA VAL A 240 -6.29 4.35 5.78
C VAL A 240 -6.30 3.15 6.74
N GLY A 241 -7.31 3.05 7.58
CA GLY A 241 -7.44 1.96 8.55
C GLY A 241 -7.65 0.60 7.88
N ASN A 242 -6.54 -0.09 7.55
CA ASN A 242 -6.53 -1.39 6.89
C ASN A 242 -5.20 -2.11 7.15
N LEU A 243 -5.23 -3.44 7.40
CA LEU A 243 -4.05 -4.27 7.61
C LEU A 243 -3.73 -5.21 6.44
N VAL A 244 -4.47 -5.14 5.34
CA VAL A 244 -4.26 -6.01 4.17
C VAL A 244 -3.58 -5.23 3.05
N CYS A 245 -4.31 -4.31 2.42
CA CYS A 245 -3.82 -3.63 1.22
C CYS A 245 -2.52 -2.83 1.42
N PRO A 246 -2.32 -2.05 2.52
CA PRO A 246 -1.10 -1.26 2.69
C PRO A 246 0.17 -2.08 2.90
N ALA A 247 0.06 -3.40 3.14
CA ALA A 247 1.22 -4.26 3.37
C ALA A 247 2.16 -4.29 2.16
N ALA A 248 1.60 -4.40 0.95
CA ALA A 248 2.37 -4.53 -0.29
C ALA A 248 2.83 -3.19 -0.88
N PHE A 249 2.25 -2.06 -0.42
CA PHE A 249 2.54 -0.74 -0.98
C PHE A 249 3.63 -0.03 -0.17
N ASP A 250 4.76 0.20 -0.81
CA ASP A 250 5.83 1.09 -0.37
C ASP A 250 5.46 2.52 -0.79
N LEU A 251 5.55 3.48 0.11
CA LEU A 251 5.25 4.89 -0.15
C LEU A 251 6.51 5.74 -0.31
N GLY A 252 7.70 5.14 -0.11
CA GLY A 252 8.99 5.81 -0.02
C GLY A 252 9.37 6.18 1.41
N GLU A 253 8.63 5.69 2.41
CA GLU A 253 8.90 5.87 3.83
C GLU A 253 10.24 5.23 4.26
N ALA A 254 10.82 5.74 5.36
CA ALA A 254 11.98 5.12 6.00
C ALA A 254 11.57 3.87 6.79
N HIS A 255 10.42 3.91 7.47
CA HIS A 255 9.88 2.78 8.24
C HIS A 255 8.37 2.71 8.15
N LYS A 256 7.86 1.48 8.09
CA LYS A 256 6.45 1.14 8.27
C LYS A 256 6.19 0.78 9.72
N VAL A 257 5.28 1.52 10.37
CA VAL A 257 4.96 1.35 11.79
C VAL A 257 3.53 0.82 11.91
N VAL A 258 3.40 -0.40 12.42
CA VAL A 258 2.09 -1.00 12.70
C VAL A 258 1.62 -0.63 14.10
N ILE A 259 0.38 -0.17 14.22
CA ILE A 259 -0.24 0.14 15.50
C ILE A 259 -1.33 -0.90 15.77
N LEU A 260 -1.14 -1.67 16.84
CA LEU A 260 -2.09 -2.65 17.37
C LEU A 260 -2.66 -2.13 18.69
N SER A 261 -3.98 -2.04 18.80
CA SER A 261 -4.63 -1.67 20.04
C SER A 261 -4.91 -2.90 20.90
N VAL A 262 -4.73 -2.80 22.22
CA VAL A 262 -5.14 -3.85 23.18
C VAL A 262 -6.65 -4.13 23.18
N THR A 263 -7.45 -3.30 22.50
CA THR A 263 -8.89 -3.55 22.28
C THR A 263 -9.17 -4.42 21.04
N GLU A 264 -8.12 -4.89 20.37
CA GLU A 264 -8.18 -5.82 19.25
C GLU A 264 -7.76 -7.23 19.73
N GLY A 265 -7.67 -8.22 18.86
CA GLY A 265 -7.18 -9.55 19.24
C GLY A 265 -5.64 -9.60 19.21
N GLU A 266 -5.02 -10.27 20.18
CA GLU A 266 -3.57 -10.52 20.21
C GLU A 266 -3.08 -11.38 19.06
N ASP A 267 -3.96 -12.12 18.40
CA ASP A 267 -3.69 -12.98 17.24
C ASP A 267 -3.63 -12.23 15.89
N LYS A 268 -3.83 -10.91 15.89
CA LYS A 268 -3.73 -10.06 14.70
C LYS A 268 -2.44 -10.28 13.89
N PRO A 269 -1.25 -10.45 14.51
CA PRO A 269 -0.04 -10.72 13.74
C PRO A 269 -0.13 -11.98 12.88
N ILE A 270 -0.78 -13.03 13.36
CA ILE A 270 -0.96 -14.28 12.62
C ILE A 270 -2.07 -14.15 11.58
N LYS A 271 -3.11 -13.36 11.85
CA LYS A 271 -4.22 -13.13 10.92
C LYS A 271 -3.83 -12.24 9.73
N TYR A 272 -2.86 -11.35 9.92
CA TYR A 272 -2.39 -10.39 8.91
C TYR A 272 -0.87 -10.45 8.74
N PRO A 273 -0.30 -11.64 8.45
CA PRO A 273 1.14 -11.86 8.50
C PRO A 273 1.92 -10.93 7.56
N ASP A 274 1.39 -10.63 6.39
CA ASP A 274 2.07 -9.77 5.40
C ASP A 274 2.32 -8.36 5.96
N MET A 275 1.35 -7.81 6.70
CA MET A 275 1.51 -6.49 7.31
C MET A 275 2.58 -6.49 8.40
N PHE A 276 2.57 -7.49 9.28
CA PHE A 276 3.57 -7.57 10.36
C PHE A 276 4.95 -7.96 9.84
N HIS A 277 5.02 -8.70 8.71
CA HIS A 277 6.28 -8.97 8.02
C HIS A 277 6.88 -7.70 7.39
N ALA A 278 6.05 -6.83 6.83
CA ALA A 278 6.47 -5.55 6.25
C ALA A 278 6.79 -4.47 7.28
N ALA A 279 6.36 -4.63 8.54
CA ALA A 279 6.51 -3.61 9.58
C ALA A 279 7.93 -3.58 10.15
N ASP A 280 8.48 -2.39 10.39
CA ASP A 280 9.77 -2.18 11.06
C ASP A 280 9.63 -1.98 12.57
N LEU A 281 8.46 -1.50 12.99
CA LEU A 281 8.11 -1.26 14.39
C LEU A 281 6.65 -1.64 14.63
N LEU A 282 6.38 -2.32 15.73
CA LEU A 282 5.05 -2.56 16.28
C LEU A 282 4.82 -1.68 17.51
N LEU A 283 3.80 -0.83 17.47
CA LEU A 283 3.31 -0.09 18.62
C LEU A 283 2.06 -0.77 19.18
N ILE A 284 2.15 -1.32 20.39
CA ILE A 284 0.97 -1.78 21.15
C ILE A 284 0.40 -0.57 21.92
N ASN A 285 -0.74 -0.09 21.44
CA ASN A 285 -1.37 1.14 21.92
C ASN A 285 -2.54 0.86 22.86
N LYS A 286 -2.95 1.88 23.62
CA LYS A 286 -4.01 1.86 24.63
C LYS A 286 -3.74 0.91 25.78
N ILE A 287 -2.47 0.76 26.20
CA ILE A 287 -2.09 -0.14 27.30
C ILE A 287 -2.76 0.25 28.64
N ASP A 288 -3.23 1.49 28.77
CA ASP A 288 -4.07 1.96 29.88
C ASP A 288 -5.38 1.17 30.02
N LEU A 289 -5.86 0.53 28.96
CA LEU A 289 -7.06 -0.28 28.98
C LEU A 289 -6.83 -1.75 29.35
N LEU A 290 -5.56 -2.20 29.50
CA LEU A 290 -5.25 -3.59 29.85
C LEU A 290 -6.02 -4.13 31.08
N PRO A 291 -6.26 -3.33 32.16
CA PRO A 291 -7.08 -3.81 33.28
C PRO A 291 -8.55 -4.08 32.94
N HIS A 292 -9.01 -3.68 31.75
CA HIS A 292 -10.42 -3.71 31.36
C HIS A 292 -10.71 -4.57 30.12
N VAL A 293 -9.68 -5.19 29.55
CA VAL A 293 -9.77 -6.01 28.34
C VAL A 293 -9.05 -7.34 28.54
N ASP A 294 -9.52 -8.35 27.85
CA ASP A 294 -8.87 -9.66 27.81
C ASP A 294 -7.86 -9.65 26.63
N PHE A 295 -6.63 -9.17 26.90
CA PHE A 295 -5.56 -9.07 25.90
C PHE A 295 -4.21 -9.42 26.52
N GLU A 296 -3.61 -10.48 26.01
CA GLU A 296 -2.30 -10.99 26.43
C GLU A 296 -1.17 -10.35 25.63
N VAL A 297 -0.52 -9.31 26.20
CA VAL A 297 0.54 -8.55 25.52
C VAL A 297 1.69 -9.45 25.07
N GLU A 298 2.14 -10.38 25.92
CA GLU A 298 3.26 -11.27 25.62
C GLU A 298 2.89 -12.28 24.51
N ALA A 299 1.62 -12.69 24.43
CA ALA A 299 1.13 -13.52 23.32
C ALA A 299 1.18 -12.75 22.00
N ALA A 300 0.72 -11.49 21.98
CA ALA A 300 0.78 -10.63 20.81
C ALA A 300 2.22 -10.42 20.31
N VAL A 301 3.16 -10.18 21.24
CA VAL A 301 4.60 -10.05 20.93
C VAL A 301 5.16 -11.35 20.37
N ALA A 302 4.84 -12.49 20.99
CA ALA A 302 5.28 -13.80 20.50
C ALA A 302 4.74 -14.10 19.09
N PHE A 303 3.49 -13.77 18.81
CA PHE A 303 2.90 -13.91 17.49
C PHE A 303 3.56 -12.98 16.46
N ALA A 304 3.84 -11.74 16.82
CA ALA A 304 4.56 -10.81 15.96
C ALA A 304 5.97 -11.30 15.63
N HIS A 305 6.71 -11.83 16.61
CA HIS A 305 8.05 -12.39 16.41
C HIS A 305 8.05 -13.71 15.63
N ARG A 306 6.94 -14.47 15.63
CA ARG A 306 6.81 -15.65 14.74
C ARG A 306 6.70 -15.24 13.27
N VAL A 307 6.06 -14.09 12.98
CA VAL A 307 5.91 -13.56 11.63
C VAL A 307 7.18 -12.86 11.18
N ARG A 308 7.74 -11.99 12.04
CA ARG A 308 8.99 -11.26 11.78
C ARG A 308 9.92 -11.39 12.99
N PRO A 309 10.87 -12.31 12.99
CA PRO A 309 11.86 -12.41 14.04
C PRO A 309 12.64 -11.09 14.21
N GLY A 310 12.71 -10.60 15.46
CA GLY A 310 13.43 -9.36 15.77
C GLY A 310 12.66 -8.07 15.47
N LEU A 311 11.36 -8.13 15.16
CA LEU A 311 10.53 -6.94 15.06
C LEU A 311 10.59 -6.14 16.37
N GLU A 312 10.97 -4.86 16.28
CA GLU A 312 10.97 -3.96 17.44
C GLU A 312 9.54 -3.74 17.93
N VAL A 313 9.31 -3.83 19.24
CA VAL A 313 7.98 -3.66 19.85
C VAL A 313 8.04 -2.60 20.93
N MET A 314 7.16 -1.62 20.87
CA MET A 314 6.96 -0.63 21.92
C MET A 314 5.53 -0.70 22.45
N ARG A 315 5.37 -0.45 23.74
CA ARG A 315 4.08 -0.39 24.42
C ARG A 315 3.83 1.02 24.88
N LEU A 316 2.67 1.56 24.57
CA LEU A 316 2.33 2.93 24.94
C LEU A 316 0.82 3.16 25.07
N SER A 317 0.47 4.24 25.71
CA SER A 317 -0.87 4.81 25.69
C SER A 317 -0.81 6.24 25.16
N ALA A 318 -1.42 6.47 24.01
CA ALA A 318 -1.59 7.82 23.48
C ALA A 318 -2.51 8.70 24.38
N ALA A 319 -3.36 8.08 25.21
CA ALA A 319 -4.26 8.80 26.11
C ALA A 319 -3.52 9.29 27.36
N THR A 320 -2.80 8.42 28.06
CA THR A 320 -2.14 8.71 29.34
C THR A 320 -0.70 9.21 29.20
N GLY A 321 -0.04 8.91 28.06
CA GLY A 321 1.36 9.22 27.84
C GLY A 321 2.32 8.13 28.39
N GLU A 322 1.82 7.04 28.91
CA GLU A 322 2.64 5.91 29.32
C GLU A 322 3.41 5.35 28.11
N GLY A 323 4.72 5.07 28.26
CA GLY A 323 5.58 4.57 27.20
C GLY A 323 5.93 5.61 26.12
N PHE A 324 5.34 6.79 26.13
CA PHE A 324 5.44 7.78 25.07
C PHE A 324 6.84 8.37 24.90
N ALA A 325 7.60 8.46 25.99
CA ALA A 325 8.96 8.99 25.96
C ALA A 325 9.90 8.13 25.09
N ALA A 326 9.76 6.81 25.12
CA ALA A 326 10.54 5.90 24.28
C ALA A 326 10.22 6.10 22.78
N TRP A 327 8.94 6.27 22.45
CA TRP A 327 8.48 6.59 21.11
C TRP A 327 9.08 7.91 20.60
N LEU A 328 8.99 9.00 21.38
CA LEU A 328 9.58 10.30 21.00
C LEU A 328 11.07 10.22 20.80
N ALA A 329 11.80 9.53 21.70
CA ALA A 329 13.24 9.35 21.57
C ALA A 329 13.61 8.54 20.31
N TRP A 330 12.79 7.54 19.92
CA TRP A 330 12.98 6.78 18.69
C TRP A 330 12.81 7.68 17.46
N LEU A 331 11.80 8.54 17.42
CA LEU A 331 11.58 9.52 16.35
C LEU A 331 12.76 10.50 16.23
N GLU A 332 13.22 11.07 17.34
CA GLU A 332 14.32 12.03 17.34
C GLU A 332 15.64 11.40 16.86
N ARG A 333 15.90 10.15 17.22
CA ARG A 333 17.03 9.39 16.68
C ARG A 333 16.90 9.18 15.16
N GLY A 334 15.73 8.79 14.68
CA GLY A 334 15.47 8.60 13.26
C GLY A 334 15.72 9.86 12.44
N VAL A 335 15.21 11.01 12.91
CA VAL A 335 15.46 12.31 12.26
C VAL A 335 16.95 12.68 12.30
N THR A 336 17.64 12.42 13.40
CA THR A 336 19.08 12.67 13.51
C THR A 336 19.87 11.84 12.49
N VAL A 337 19.53 10.56 12.33
CA VAL A 337 20.15 9.69 11.33
C VAL A 337 19.88 10.17 9.91
N ALA A 338 18.64 10.56 9.59
CA ALA A 338 18.27 11.05 8.26
C ALA A 338 19.04 12.34 7.91
N LYS A 339 19.16 13.29 8.85
CA LYS A 339 19.97 14.51 8.68
C LYS A 339 21.42 14.18 8.44
N SER A 340 22.01 13.32 9.25
CA SER A 340 23.43 12.96 9.12
C SER A 340 23.72 12.29 7.78
N ALA A 341 22.82 11.42 7.30
CA ALA A 341 22.94 10.78 6.00
C ALA A 341 22.91 11.80 4.84
N ARG A 342 21.97 12.76 4.87
CA ARG A 342 21.92 13.88 3.91
C ARG A 342 23.20 14.68 3.90
N ASP A 343 23.68 15.08 5.08
CA ASP A 343 24.87 15.95 5.20
C ASP A 343 26.13 15.25 4.68
N ALA A 344 26.28 13.94 4.97
CA ALA A 344 27.37 13.13 4.42
C ALA A 344 27.28 12.98 2.88
N SER A 345 26.08 12.81 2.33
CA SER A 345 25.85 12.75 0.89
C SER A 345 26.23 14.08 0.22
N ASN A 346 25.77 15.21 0.78
CA ASN A 346 26.08 16.54 0.26
C ASN A 346 27.60 16.84 0.31
N GLU A 347 28.30 16.42 1.36
CA GLU A 347 29.75 16.57 1.44
C GLU A 347 30.48 15.73 0.39
N ALA A 348 30.02 14.49 0.16
CA ALA A 348 30.60 13.63 -0.89
C ALA A 348 30.39 14.23 -2.30
N LEU A 349 29.21 14.80 -2.57
CA LEU A 349 28.92 15.49 -3.83
C LEU A 349 29.80 16.73 -4.01
N ARG A 350 29.98 17.57 -2.98
CA ARG A 350 30.86 18.76 -3.04
C ARG A 350 32.30 18.36 -3.34
N ARG A 351 32.81 17.32 -2.68
CA ARG A 351 34.15 16.79 -2.97
C ARG A 351 34.27 16.30 -4.42
N ARG A 352 33.24 15.64 -4.93
CA ARG A 352 33.24 15.15 -6.33
C ARG A 352 33.19 16.29 -7.35
N VAL A 353 32.41 17.33 -7.09
CA VAL A 353 32.38 18.56 -7.92
C VAL A 353 33.76 19.21 -7.95
N ALA A 354 34.38 19.43 -6.79
CA ALA A 354 35.72 20.04 -6.72
C ALA A 354 36.80 19.23 -7.45
N GLU A 355 36.74 17.88 -7.36
CA GLU A 355 37.62 16.98 -8.11
C GLU A 355 37.45 17.14 -9.64
N LEU A 356 36.19 17.19 -10.11
CA LEU A 356 35.88 17.32 -11.53
C LEU A 356 36.33 18.69 -12.07
N GLU A 357 36.09 19.78 -11.30
CA GLU A 357 36.54 21.13 -11.65
C GLU A 357 38.07 21.19 -11.75
N ALA A 358 38.81 20.60 -10.80
CA ALA A 358 40.26 20.53 -10.84
C ALA A 358 40.78 19.75 -12.07
N ARG A 359 40.10 18.66 -12.43
CA ARG A 359 40.44 17.88 -13.64
C ARG A 359 40.20 18.66 -14.92
N LEU A 360 39.11 19.42 -15.00
CA LEU A 360 38.80 20.26 -16.16
C LEU A 360 39.88 21.39 -16.28
N ALA A 361 40.25 22.04 -15.17
CA ALA A 361 41.26 23.08 -15.18
C ALA A 361 42.68 22.56 -15.55
N ALA A 362 42.99 21.31 -15.21
CA ALA A 362 44.27 20.69 -15.55
C ALA A 362 44.33 20.12 -16.98
N GLY A 363 43.18 19.92 -17.64
CA GLY A 363 43.07 19.42 -19.00
C GLY A 363 42.83 20.51 -20.06
N ALA A 364 42.67 21.78 -19.65
CA ALA A 364 42.60 22.95 -20.50
C ALA A 364 43.99 23.66 -20.55
#